data_2a01a9e33abcfc6aabb969131d2550e0
#
_entry.id   2a01a9e33abcfc6aabb969131d2550e0
#
_cell.length_a   1.000
_cell.length_b   1.000
_cell.length_c   1.000
_cell.angle_alpha   90.00
_cell.angle_beta   90.00
_cell.angle_gamma   90.00
#
_symmetry.space_group_name_H-M   'P 1'
#
loop_
_entity.id
_entity.type
_entity.pdbx_description
1 polymer ?
#
loop_
_entity_poly.entity_id
_entity_poly.type
_entity_poly.pdbx_seq_one_letter_code
_entity_poly.pdbx_strand_id
1 'polypeptide(L)'
;MKKRIALLLLSTAVMLSMAACSGKKSEKDTTQAVTADMTTEKAEATTEKAEESTEETKTETESALKVISLKGPTSIGLVHLMEKAEKDNLPYSFQMEASPDALLPEFVSGKADIATVPANMAAVLYQKFNKDLYVLNINTLGVLYGVSGNAEVKAFSDLEGKTYFSTGQGASPEYLMNTLLKKNSIQANAEFYTDVTEIAAKLKENPEAVAILPEPFATATLLQNSALERKFSLTEEWNKIFPGTELPTAVTIVKKSFYEENKDRVQAFLKEEQESIEAVEKDTDTTAALMVKYGILEKEELAKKAIPNCNVHFIDGENMKKDLEQYFTALFAEDPKSVGGALPEADFYFMH
;
A
#
# COMPACT_ATOMS: atom_id res chain seq x y z
N MET A 1 -34.30 51.83 15.56
CA MET A 1 -33.48 53.03 15.31
C MET A 1 -32.33 52.65 14.39
N LYS A 2 -32.29 53.32 13.26
CA LYS A 2 -31.31 53.18 12.17
C LYS A 2 -29.92 53.61 12.63
N LYS A 3 -28.86 52.95 12.14
CA LYS A 3 -27.66 53.64 11.61
C LYS A 3 -26.85 52.67 10.73
N ARG A 4 -26.84 52.98 9.46
CA ARG A 4 -25.88 52.59 8.41
C ARG A 4 -24.64 53.42 8.51
N ILE A 5 -23.48 52.95 8.11
CA ILE A 5 -22.31 53.64 7.54
C ILE A 5 -21.40 52.49 7.07
N ALA A 6 -21.25 52.19 5.77
CA ALA A 6 -20.50 52.81 4.62
C ALA A 6 -19.02 52.35 4.60
N LEU A 7 -18.74 51.49 3.69
CA LEU A 7 -17.83 51.43 2.52
C LEU A 7 -16.54 52.26 2.63
N LEU A 8 -15.39 51.59 2.47
CA LEU A 8 -14.22 52.18 1.78
C LEU A 8 -13.41 51.09 1.10
N LEU A 9 -13.50 51.12 -0.24
CA LEU A 9 -12.59 50.48 -1.19
C LEU A 9 -11.28 51.22 -1.20
N LEU A 10 -10.14 50.51 -1.21
CA LEU A 10 -8.89 51.09 -1.71
C LEU A 10 -8.16 50.04 -2.55
N SER A 11 -8.27 50.24 -3.85
CA SER A 11 -7.51 49.64 -4.92
C SER A 11 -6.15 50.36 -5.03
N THR A 12 -5.07 49.62 -5.10
CA THR A 12 -3.82 50.12 -5.70
C THR A 12 -3.22 49.00 -6.58
N ALA A 13 -3.33 49.25 -7.87
CA ALA A 13 -2.54 48.65 -8.93
C ALA A 13 -1.16 49.28 -8.92
N VAL A 14 -0.10 48.48 -9.08
CA VAL A 14 1.20 48.93 -9.54
C VAL A 14 1.68 48.05 -10.67
N MET A 15 1.99 48.77 -11.74
CA MET A 15 2.40 48.32 -13.07
C MET A 15 3.79 47.69 -13.14
N LEU A 16 3.89 46.85 -14.12
CA LEU A 16 4.94 46.52 -15.07
C LEU A 16 6.19 47.42 -15.08
N SER A 17 7.36 46.79 -15.15
CA SER A 17 8.46 47.30 -15.96
C SER A 17 9.25 46.16 -16.57
N MET A 18 9.12 46.05 -17.90
CA MET A 18 10.04 45.35 -18.81
C MET A 18 11.33 46.21 -18.94
N ALA A 19 12.47 45.54 -18.99
CA ALA A 19 13.65 46.07 -19.68
C ALA A 19 14.32 44.96 -20.46
N ALA A 20 14.25 45.11 -21.76
CA ALA A 20 15.01 44.40 -22.77
C ALA A 20 16.28 45.21 -23.10
N CYS A 21 17.39 44.47 -23.34
CA CYS A 21 18.53 44.89 -24.17
C CYS A 21 19.28 43.62 -24.55
N SER A 22 19.31 43.08 -25.72
CA SER A 22 19.74 43.44 -27.08
C SER A 22 21.24 43.73 -27.21
N GLY A 23 21.90 42.90 -28.03
CA GLY A 23 23.26 43.13 -28.61
C GLY A 23 23.97 41.80 -28.86
N LYS A 24 23.84 41.20 -29.98
CA LYS A 24 24.38 41.29 -31.34
C LYS A 24 25.75 40.60 -31.52
N LYS A 25 25.72 39.50 -32.30
CA LYS A 25 26.59 39.08 -33.45
C LYS A 25 28.12 39.11 -33.33
N SER A 26 28.76 37.97 -33.65
CA SER A 26 29.59 37.86 -34.86
C SER A 26 29.97 36.41 -35.13
N GLU A 27 29.74 36.01 -36.34
CA GLU A 27 30.21 34.98 -37.24
C GLU A 27 31.75 34.88 -37.33
N LYS A 28 32.27 33.68 -37.60
CA LYS A 28 32.92 33.17 -38.84
C LYS A 28 33.67 31.90 -38.46
N ASP A 29 33.30 30.77 -39.01
CA ASP A 29 33.77 30.15 -40.24
C ASP A 29 35.29 29.89 -40.27
N THR A 30 35.67 28.61 -40.33
CA THR A 30 36.53 28.09 -41.41
C THR A 30 36.64 26.55 -41.33
N THR A 31 36.14 25.96 -42.37
CA THR A 31 36.32 24.61 -42.92
C THR A 31 37.81 24.29 -43.14
N GLN A 32 38.23 23.06 -42.85
CA GLN A 32 39.10 22.34 -43.81
C GLN A 32 39.09 20.84 -43.55
N ALA A 33 38.64 20.14 -44.56
CA ALA A 33 38.79 18.70 -44.80
C ALA A 33 40.20 18.45 -45.40
N VAL A 34 40.78 17.32 -45.02
CA VAL A 34 41.83 16.69 -45.86
C VAL A 34 41.55 15.20 -45.91
N THR A 35 41.33 14.74 -47.11
CA THR A 35 41.17 13.39 -47.61
C THR A 35 42.50 12.69 -47.89
N ALA A 36 42.39 11.35 -48.02
CA ALA A 36 43.23 10.39 -48.73
C ALA A 36 44.43 9.83 -47.92
N ASP A 37 44.85 8.59 -48.07
CA ASP A 37 44.71 7.64 -49.14
C ASP A 37 45.02 6.20 -48.69
N MET A 38 44.59 5.28 -49.50
CA MET A 38 44.76 3.83 -49.51
C MET A 38 46.24 3.38 -49.55
N THR A 39 46.51 2.23 -48.91
CA THR A 39 47.22 1.19 -49.62
C THR A 39 46.99 -0.21 -49.06
N THR A 40 46.62 -1.08 -49.91
CA THR A 40 46.49 -2.54 -49.87
C THR A 40 47.86 -3.20 -49.84
N GLU A 41 48.05 -4.25 -49.04
CA GLU A 41 48.81 -5.39 -49.49
C GLU A 41 48.44 -6.69 -48.73
N LYS A 42 48.40 -7.73 -49.53
CA LYS A 42 47.90 -9.09 -49.34
C LYS A 42 49.08 -10.01 -49.05
N ALA A 43 48.95 -10.92 -48.07
CA ALA A 43 49.62 -12.22 -48.15
C ALA A 43 48.90 -13.27 -47.31
N GLU A 44 48.59 -14.35 -47.96
CA GLU A 44 48.04 -15.61 -47.45
C GLU A 44 49.05 -16.40 -46.61
N ALA A 45 48.61 -17.15 -45.61
CA ALA A 45 48.92 -18.56 -45.45
C ALA A 45 48.17 -19.22 -44.31
N THR A 46 47.43 -20.20 -44.65
CA THR A 46 46.79 -21.33 -44.02
C THR A 46 47.52 -21.92 -42.80
N THR A 47 46.79 -22.25 -41.70
CA THR A 47 46.74 -23.60 -41.10
C THR A 47 45.56 -23.78 -40.12
N GLU A 48 44.80 -24.84 -40.36
CA GLU A 48 43.73 -25.39 -39.49
C GLU A 48 44.22 -25.74 -38.10
N LYS A 49 43.40 -25.46 -37.06
CA LYS A 49 43.13 -26.46 -36.03
C LYS A 49 42.00 -26.03 -35.09
N ALA A 50 41.00 -26.93 -35.04
CA ALA A 50 40.13 -27.25 -33.94
C ALA A 50 39.29 -26.12 -33.34
N GLU A 51 38.03 -26.15 -33.74
CA GLU A 51 36.88 -25.64 -33.02
C GLU A 51 36.72 -26.41 -31.70
N GLU A 52 36.97 -25.75 -30.59
CA GLU A 52 36.38 -26.14 -29.29
C GLU A 52 35.31 -25.10 -29.02
N SER A 53 34.06 -25.50 -29.36
CA SER A 53 32.84 -24.76 -29.05
C SER A 53 32.65 -24.76 -27.53
N THR A 54 33.14 -23.74 -26.86
CA THR A 54 32.66 -23.37 -25.56
C THR A 54 31.37 -22.63 -25.78
N GLU A 55 30.23 -23.32 -25.63
CA GLU A 55 28.95 -22.67 -25.32
C GLU A 55 29.13 -21.87 -24.04
N GLU A 56 29.46 -20.59 -24.21
CA GLU A 56 29.19 -19.61 -23.16
C GLU A 56 27.64 -19.56 -22.99
N THR A 57 27.14 -20.34 -22.04
CA THR A 57 25.81 -20.12 -21.48
C THR A 57 25.81 -18.69 -20.95
N LYS A 58 25.31 -17.73 -21.75
CA LYS A 58 24.89 -16.43 -21.26
C LYS A 58 23.82 -16.70 -20.22
N THR A 59 24.20 -16.78 -18.96
CA THR A 59 23.29 -16.53 -17.85
C THR A 59 22.88 -15.07 -18.01
N GLU A 60 21.77 -14.83 -18.68
CA GLU A 60 21.04 -13.57 -18.55
C GLU A 60 20.75 -13.45 -17.04
N THR A 61 21.41 -12.53 -16.39
CA THR A 61 21.09 -12.16 -15.02
C THR A 61 19.66 -11.62 -15.06
N GLU A 62 18.69 -12.47 -14.73
CA GLU A 62 17.29 -12.06 -14.65
C GLU A 62 17.21 -10.82 -13.77
N SER A 63 16.60 -9.76 -14.30
CA SER A 63 16.39 -8.54 -13.52
C SER A 63 15.53 -8.87 -12.30
N ALA A 64 15.90 -8.35 -11.12
CA ALA A 64 15.14 -8.61 -9.89
C ALA A 64 13.66 -8.24 -10.04
N LEU A 65 12.76 -9.08 -9.51
CA LEU A 65 11.33 -8.80 -9.40
C LEU A 65 11.14 -7.68 -8.36
N LYS A 66 10.52 -6.59 -8.75
CA LYS A 66 10.40 -5.38 -7.94
C LYS A 66 9.06 -5.36 -7.20
N VAL A 67 9.13 -5.44 -5.88
CA VAL A 67 7.97 -5.46 -4.99
C VAL A 67 7.88 -4.14 -4.25
N ILE A 68 6.72 -3.48 -4.32
CA ILE A 68 6.46 -2.25 -3.58
C ILE A 68 5.30 -2.45 -2.59
N SER A 69 5.44 -1.89 -1.39
CA SER A 69 4.44 -2.02 -0.33
C SER A 69 4.23 -0.70 0.40
N LEU A 70 3.14 -0.59 1.17
CA LEU A 70 2.94 0.50 2.12
C LEU A 70 3.52 0.13 3.48
N LYS A 71 4.22 1.08 4.10
CA LYS A 71 4.72 0.93 5.47
C LYS A 71 3.56 0.70 6.45
N GLY A 72 3.61 -0.40 7.17
CA GLY A 72 2.57 -0.77 8.14
C GLY A 72 2.09 -2.22 7.95
N PRO A 73 0.81 -2.53 8.23
CA PRO A 73 0.28 -3.89 8.18
C PRO A 73 0.52 -4.60 6.84
N THR A 74 0.42 -3.88 5.73
CA THR A 74 0.61 -4.41 4.37
C THR A 74 2.01 -4.93 4.07
N SER A 75 3.03 -4.52 4.87
CA SER A 75 4.42 -4.95 4.69
C SER A 75 4.85 -6.02 5.68
N ILE A 76 4.07 -6.27 6.75
CA ILE A 76 4.48 -7.22 7.80
C ILE A 76 4.64 -8.62 7.23
N GLY A 77 3.75 -9.05 6.32
CA GLY A 77 3.82 -10.35 5.67
C GLY A 77 5.06 -10.57 4.80
N LEU A 78 5.76 -9.50 4.39
CA LEU A 78 6.92 -9.56 3.52
C LEU A 78 8.26 -9.65 4.26
N VAL A 79 8.33 -9.38 5.59
CA VAL A 79 9.61 -9.16 6.28
C VAL A 79 10.52 -10.40 6.29
N HIS A 80 9.97 -11.61 6.38
CA HIS A 80 10.76 -12.84 6.31
C HIS A 80 11.27 -13.10 4.89
N LEU A 81 10.45 -12.80 3.86
CA LEU A 81 10.88 -12.89 2.47
C LEU A 81 11.97 -11.85 2.14
N MET A 82 11.86 -10.63 2.66
CA MET A 82 12.90 -9.61 2.51
C MET A 82 14.23 -10.09 3.11
N GLU A 83 14.18 -10.66 4.31
CA GLU A 83 15.37 -11.20 4.99
C GLU A 83 15.97 -12.39 4.24
N LYS A 84 15.14 -13.32 3.77
CA LYS A 84 15.55 -14.46 2.94
C LYS A 84 16.19 -13.98 1.64
N ALA A 85 15.60 -13.01 0.98
CA ALA A 85 16.12 -12.46 -0.26
C ALA A 85 17.50 -11.82 -0.10
N GLU A 86 17.72 -11.07 0.98
CA GLU A 86 19.04 -10.50 1.29
C GLU A 86 20.08 -11.58 1.60
N LYS A 87 19.73 -12.62 2.38
CA LYS A 87 20.65 -13.68 2.79
C LYS A 87 21.04 -14.62 1.64
N ASP A 88 20.06 -14.98 0.83
CA ASP A 88 20.19 -16.03 -0.19
C ASP A 88 20.42 -15.42 -1.59
N ASN A 89 20.52 -14.09 -1.71
CA ASN A 89 20.63 -13.33 -2.96
C ASN A 89 19.52 -13.71 -3.95
N LEU A 90 18.28 -13.83 -3.48
CA LEU A 90 17.13 -14.08 -4.35
C LEU A 90 16.87 -12.87 -5.28
N PRO A 91 16.32 -13.12 -6.46
CA PRO A 91 16.14 -12.06 -7.47
C PRO A 91 14.92 -11.16 -7.15
N TYR A 92 14.86 -10.60 -5.95
CA TYR A 92 13.84 -9.66 -5.50
C TYR A 92 14.47 -8.32 -5.09
N SER A 93 13.72 -7.24 -5.30
CA SER A 93 14.00 -5.94 -4.70
C SER A 93 12.74 -5.40 -4.06
N PHE A 94 12.85 -4.90 -2.84
CA PHE A 94 11.73 -4.41 -2.05
C PHE A 94 11.84 -2.92 -1.80
N GLN A 95 10.70 -2.23 -1.92
CA GLN A 95 10.55 -0.81 -1.61
C GLN A 95 9.31 -0.61 -0.75
N MET A 96 9.41 0.18 0.31
CA MET A 96 8.28 0.56 1.15
C MET A 96 8.04 2.05 1.07
N GLU A 97 6.77 2.43 0.80
CA GLU A 97 6.33 3.81 0.72
C GLU A 97 5.48 4.18 1.94
N ALA A 98 5.55 5.45 2.33
CA ALA A 98 4.79 5.95 3.47
C ALA A 98 3.30 6.19 3.15
N SER A 99 2.95 6.37 1.88
CA SER A 99 1.59 6.69 1.45
C SER A 99 1.25 6.09 0.08
N PRO A 100 -0.05 5.89 -0.20
CA PRO A 100 -0.53 5.49 -1.52
C PRO A 100 -0.09 6.43 -2.65
N ASP A 101 -0.02 7.73 -2.39
CA ASP A 101 0.36 8.74 -3.39
C ASP A 101 1.83 8.58 -3.83
N ALA A 102 2.70 8.06 -2.96
CA ALA A 102 4.07 7.73 -3.30
C ALA A 102 4.16 6.37 -4.02
N LEU A 103 3.40 5.35 -3.60
CA LEU A 103 3.41 4.01 -4.16
C LEU A 103 2.83 3.96 -5.59
N LEU A 104 1.68 4.60 -5.80
CA LEU A 104 0.92 4.45 -7.05
C LEU A 104 1.71 4.85 -8.31
N PRO A 105 2.44 5.98 -8.36
CA PRO A 105 3.23 6.34 -9.55
C PRO A 105 4.30 5.30 -9.91
N GLU A 106 4.93 4.68 -8.92
CA GLU A 106 5.96 3.66 -9.13
C GLU A 106 5.35 2.39 -9.76
N PHE A 107 4.21 1.93 -9.24
CA PHE A 107 3.50 0.77 -9.78
C PHE A 107 2.86 1.06 -11.16
N VAL A 108 2.22 2.23 -11.34
CA VAL A 108 1.59 2.63 -12.60
C VAL A 108 2.60 2.72 -13.75
N SER A 109 3.78 3.30 -13.48
CA SER A 109 4.83 3.46 -14.49
C SER A 109 5.60 2.18 -14.82
N GLY A 110 5.34 1.06 -14.11
CA GLY A 110 6.06 -0.21 -14.30
C GLY A 110 7.45 -0.21 -13.67
N LYS A 111 7.75 0.71 -12.74
CA LYS A 111 8.97 0.66 -11.95
C LYS A 111 8.89 -0.37 -10.84
N ALA A 112 7.69 -0.76 -10.43
CA ALA A 112 7.42 -1.90 -9.58
C ALA A 112 6.54 -2.90 -10.33
N ASP A 113 6.80 -4.18 -10.14
CA ASP A 113 6.14 -5.30 -10.82
C ASP A 113 4.95 -5.84 -10.00
N ILE A 114 5.15 -5.95 -8.69
CA ILE A 114 4.15 -6.40 -7.71
C ILE A 114 3.94 -5.29 -6.68
N ALA A 115 2.71 -5.13 -6.21
CA ALA A 115 2.41 -4.19 -5.14
C ALA A 115 1.52 -4.83 -4.06
N THR A 116 1.74 -4.47 -2.77
CA THR A 116 0.79 -4.73 -1.70
C THR A 116 0.05 -3.44 -1.34
N VAL A 117 -1.26 -3.46 -1.47
CA VAL A 117 -2.12 -2.26 -1.38
C VAL A 117 -3.38 -2.54 -0.57
N PRO A 118 -4.07 -1.51 -0.05
CA PRO A 118 -5.41 -1.68 0.49
C PRO A 118 -6.36 -2.34 -0.51
N ALA A 119 -7.20 -3.26 -0.03
CA ALA A 119 -8.06 -4.08 -0.89
C ALA A 119 -8.98 -3.23 -1.81
N ASN A 120 -9.61 -2.18 -1.27
CA ASN A 120 -10.44 -1.29 -2.08
C ASN A 120 -9.66 -0.53 -3.16
N MET A 121 -8.40 -0.20 -2.89
CA MET A 121 -7.52 0.44 -3.88
C MET A 121 -7.24 -0.48 -5.06
N ALA A 122 -7.07 -1.78 -4.84
CA ALA A 122 -6.91 -2.74 -5.92
C ALA A 122 -8.11 -2.72 -6.88
N ALA A 123 -9.35 -2.64 -6.37
CA ALA A 123 -10.55 -2.50 -7.19
C ALA A 123 -10.55 -1.18 -8.00
N VAL A 124 -10.16 -0.06 -7.36
CA VAL A 124 -10.01 1.24 -8.06
C VAL A 124 -8.96 1.16 -9.17
N LEU A 125 -7.82 0.52 -8.91
CA LEU A 125 -6.74 0.34 -9.90
C LEU A 125 -7.18 -0.56 -11.07
N TYR A 126 -7.92 -1.62 -10.79
CA TYR A 126 -8.48 -2.49 -11.84
C TYR A 126 -9.31 -1.69 -12.85
N GLN A 127 -10.19 -0.79 -12.38
CA GLN A 127 -10.94 0.09 -13.27
C GLN A 127 -10.05 1.07 -14.03
N LYS A 128 -9.05 1.65 -13.37
CA LYS A 128 -8.12 2.63 -13.99
C LYS A 128 -7.17 2.00 -15.02
N PHE A 129 -6.81 0.74 -14.86
CA PHE A 129 -5.94 0.01 -15.80
C PHE A 129 -6.69 -0.74 -16.90
N ASN A 130 -7.93 -0.36 -17.20
CA ASN A 130 -8.74 -1.05 -18.19
C ASN A 130 -8.80 -2.56 -17.95
N LYS A 131 -8.91 -2.96 -16.67
CA LYS A 131 -8.98 -4.35 -16.19
C LYS A 131 -7.67 -5.15 -16.34
N ASP A 132 -6.54 -4.51 -16.65
CA ASP A 132 -5.23 -5.14 -16.69
C ASP A 132 -4.62 -5.28 -15.28
N LEU A 133 -5.32 -5.98 -14.38
CA LEU A 133 -4.85 -6.20 -13.01
C LEU A 133 -5.40 -7.53 -12.47
N TYR A 134 -4.52 -8.33 -11.84
CA TYR A 134 -4.90 -9.43 -10.96
C TYR A 134 -4.74 -9.04 -9.50
N VAL A 135 -5.67 -9.47 -8.66
CA VAL A 135 -5.43 -9.66 -7.23
C VAL A 135 -4.98 -11.11 -7.03
N LEU A 136 -3.82 -11.29 -6.39
CA LEU A 136 -3.16 -12.59 -6.23
C LEU A 136 -3.55 -13.29 -4.94
N ASN A 137 -3.59 -12.53 -3.84
CA ASN A 137 -3.99 -12.99 -2.52
C ASN A 137 -4.47 -11.83 -1.64
N ILE A 138 -5.16 -12.16 -0.55
CA ILE A 138 -5.31 -11.30 0.62
C ILE A 138 -4.11 -11.59 1.51
N ASN A 139 -3.34 -10.58 1.87
CA ASN A 139 -2.16 -10.71 2.73
C ASN A 139 -2.37 -10.20 4.15
N THR A 140 -3.47 -9.45 4.40
CA THR A 140 -3.81 -8.87 5.70
C THR A 140 -5.33 -8.78 5.84
N LEU A 141 -5.85 -9.33 6.92
CA LEU A 141 -7.25 -9.20 7.32
C LEU A 141 -7.47 -7.94 8.16
N GLY A 142 -8.67 -7.78 8.74
CA GLY A 142 -9.07 -6.58 9.46
C GLY A 142 -8.17 -6.26 10.66
N VAL A 143 -7.72 -5.01 10.73
CA VAL A 143 -6.75 -4.49 11.72
C VAL A 143 -7.30 -3.30 12.52
N LEU A 144 -8.58 -2.99 12.40
CA LEU A 144 -9.19 -1.83 13.06
C LEU A 144 -9.88 -2.23 14.36
N TYR A 145 -9.59 -1.46 15.41
CA TYR A 145 -10.08 -1.71 16.77
C TYR A 145 -10.66 -0.45 17.39
N GLY A 146 -11.74 -0.62 18.14
CA GLY A 146 -12.26 0.40 19.04
C GLY A 146 -11.43 0.47 20.31
N VAL A 147 -10.90 1.65 20.63
CA VAL A 147 -10.06 1.91 21.82
C VAL A 147 -10.71 3.01 22.66
N SER A 148 -10.84 2.79 23.96
CA SER A 148 -11.38 3.76 24.90
C SER A 148 -11.04 3.39 26.34
N GLY A 149 -10.97 4.36 27.25
CA GLY A 149 -10.93 4.16 28.69
C GLY A 149 -12.32 4.19 29.34
N ASN A 150 -13.37 4.51 28.57
CA ASN A 150 -14.74 4.59 29.08
C ASN A 150 -15.26 3.20 29.46
N ALA A 151 -15.63 3.02 30.74
CA ALA A 151 -16.13 1.76 31.25
C ALA A 151 -17.53 1.36 30.72
N GLU A 152 -18.27 2.32 30.17
CA GLU A 152 -19.59 2.08 29.57
C GLU A 152 -19.49 1.61 28.12
N VAL A 153 -18.34 1.79 27.46
CA VAL A 153 -18.07 1.28 26.12
C VAL A 153 -17.47 -0.11 26.24
N LYS A 154 -18.21 -1.15 25.85
CA LYS A 154 -17.81 -2.57 25.94
C LYS A 154 -17.91 -3.28 24.58
N ALA A 155 -18.76 -2.77 23.68
CA ALA A 155 -19.04 -3.37 22.38
C ALA A 155 -19.27 -2.28 21.34
N PHE A 156 -19.31 -2.69 20.07
CA PHE A 156 -19.57 -1.79 18.94
C PHE A 156 -20.94 -1.08 19.07
N SER A 157 -21.95 -1.77 19.61
CA SER A 157 -23.28 -1.20 19.85
C SER A 157 -23.29 0.02 20.80
N ASP A 158 -22.29 0.14 21.66
CA ASP A 158 -22.20 1.23 22.62
C ASP A 158 -21.73 2.55 21.99
N LEU A 159 -21.49 2.54 20.67
CA LEU A 159 -21.26 3.74 19.87
C LEU A 159 -22.53 4.57 19.63
N GLU A 160 -23.73 4.03 19.89
CA GLU A 160 -24.98 4.76 19.67
C GLU A 160 -24.97 6.15 20.35
N GLY A 161 -25.20 7.19 19.54
CA GLY A 161 -25.20 8.60 19.97
C GLY A 161 -23.83 9.19 20.32
N LYS A 162 -22.73 8.42 20.17
CA LYS A 162 -21.38 8.88 20.53
C LYS A 162 -20.64 9.46 19.32
N THR A 163 -19.59 10.22 19.63
CA THR A 163 -18.58 10.62 18.66
C THR A 163 -17.36 9.72 18.81
N TYR A 164 -16.80 9.26 17.70
CA TYR A 164 -15.55 8.49 17.68
C TYR A 164 -14.50 9.20 16.81
N PHE A 165 -13.25 9.07 17.20
CA PHE A 165 -12.11 9.56 16.45
C PHE A 165 -11.62 8.50 15.45
N SER A 166 -11.28 8.89 14.25
CA SER A 166 -10.72 7.98 13.24
C SER A 166 -9.77 8.73 12.31
N THR A 167 -9.00 7.97 11.54
CA THR A 167 -8.29 8.45 10.34
C THR A 167 -8.95 7.87 9.09
N GLY A 168 -8.50 8.32 7.92
CA GLY A 168 -8.92 7.72 6.64
C GLY A 168 -10.27 8.21 6.15
N GLN A 169 -10.57 9.50 6.31
CA GLN A 169 -11.71 10.14 5.65
C GLN A 169 -11.62 9.95 4.13
N GLY A 170 -12.71 9.50 3.50
CA GLY A 170 -12.73 9.17 2.07
C GLY A 170 -11.98 7.89 1.71
N ALA A 171 -11.65 7.03 2.69
CA ALA A 171 -10.91 5.79 2.51
C ALA A 171 -11.58 4.60 3.23
N SER A 172 -10.95 3.41 3.14
CA SER A 172 -11.51 2.16 3.68
C SER A 172 -12.03 2.24 5.11
N PRO A 173 -11.36 2.90 6.07
CA PRO A 173 -11.85 2.97 7.45
C PRO A 173 -13.23 3.64 7.56
N GLU A 174 -13.45 4.74 6.85
CA GLU A 174 -14.74 5.42 6.85
C GLU A 174 -15.83 4.57 6.22
N TYR A 175 -15.59 4.01 5.03
CA TYR A 175 -16.59 3.17 4.36
C TYR A 175 -16.96 1.93 5.17
N LEU A 176 -15.96 1.29 5.80
CA LEU A 176 -16.18 0.15 6.68
C LEU A 176 -17.04 0.55 7.90
N MET A 177 -16.68 1.63 8.59
CA MET A 177 -17.43 2.12 9.73
C MET A 177 -18.88 2.44 9.35
N ASN A 178 -19.09 3.14 8.24
CA ASN A 178 -20.44 3.47 7.75
C ASN A 178 -21.25 2.20 7.45
N THR A 179 -20.61 1.19 6.80
CA THR A 179 -21.24 -0.11 6.56
C THR A 179 -21.68 -0.77 7.87
N LEU A 180 -20.78 -0.89 8.85
CA LEU A 180 -21.05 -1.56 10.11
C LEU A 180 -22.10 -0.82 10.95
N LEU A 181 -22.02 0.50 11.05
CA LEU A 181 -22.99 1.34 11.75
C LEU A 181 -24.39 1.18 11.16
N LYS A 182 -24.50 1.28 9.84
CA LYS A 182 -25.77 1.14 9.11
C LYS A 182 -26.36 -0.26 9.27
N LYS A 183 -25.56 -1.31 9.15
CA LYS A 183 -26.02 -2.71 9.31
C LYS A 183 -26.50 -3.02 10.72
N ASN A 184 -25.90 -2.41 11.74
CA ASN A 184 -26.29 -2.53 13.14
C ASN A 184 -27.38 -1.53 13.55
N SER A 185 -27.82 -0.63 12.64
CA SER A 185 -28.77 0.45 12.95
C SER A 185 -28.29 1.39 14.07
N ILE A 186 -26.98 1.65 14.14
CA ILE A 186 -26.31 2.52 15.10
C ILE A 186 -26.05 3.88 14.46
N GLN A 187 -26.33 4.96 15.20
CA GLN A 187 -26.00 6.32 14.81
C GLN A 187 -24.84 6.83 15.65
N ALA A 188 -23.69 7.07 15.02
CA ALA A 188 -22.51 7.63 15.66
C ALA A 188 -21.87 8.67 14.73
N ASN A 189 -21.14 9.65 15.32
CA ASN A 189 -20.50 10.71 14.57
C ASN A 189 -19.00 10.45 14.48
N ALA A 190 -18.44 10.56 13.28
CA ALA A 190 -17.00 10.48 13.10
C ALA A 190 -16.35 11.87 13.22
N GLU A 191 -15.24 11.95 13.93
CA GLU A 191 -14.32 13.08 13.91
C GLU A 191 -13.00 12.59 13.32
N PHE A 192 -12.65 13.07 12.12
CA PHE A 192 -11.48 12.58 11.37
C PHE A 192 -10.25 13.43 11.64
N TYR A 193 -9.12 12.74 11.81
CA TYR A 193 -7.80 13.31 11.96
C TYR A 193 -6.90 12.85 10.81
N THR A 194 -5.90 13.66 10.51
CA THR A 194 -4.95 13.36 9.42
C THR A 194 -3.98 12.25 9.82
N ASP A 195 -3.62 12.21 11.11
CA ASP A 195 -2.60 11.30 11.65
C ASP A 195 -3.09 10.61 12.93
N VAL A 196 -2.73 9.33 13.08
CA VAL A 196 -3.06 8.52 14.28
C VAL A 196 -2.42 9.06 15.55
N THR A 197 -1.30 9.80 15.46
CA THR A 197 -0.63 10.41 16.62
C THR A 197 -1.44 11.55 17.22
N GLU A 198 -2.22 12.28 16.41
CA GLU A 198 -3.17 13.29 16.88
C GLU A 198 -4.28 12.62 17.72
N ILE A 199 -4.79 11.48 17.26
CA ILE A 199 -5.80 10.71 18.01
C ILE A 199 -5.21 10.20 19.35
N ALA A 200 -3.98 9.69 19.33
CA ALA A 200 -3.31 9.25 20.56
C ALA A 200 -3.15 10.40 21.58
N ALA A 201 -2.84 11.62 21.11
CA ALA A 201 -2.77 12.82 21.94
C ALA A 201 -4.16 13.17 22.52
N LYS A 202 -5.22 13.10 21.71
CA LYS A 202 -6.60 13.32 22.17
C LYS A 202 -7.06 12.30 23.23
N LEU A 203 -6.74 11.03 23.04
CA LEU A 203 -7.01 9.98 24.03
C LEU A 203 -6.21 10.16 25.30
N LYS A 204 -5.04 10.79 25.26
CA LYS A 204 -4.27 11.16 26.45
C LYS A 204 -4.94 12.29 27.22
N GLU A 205 -5.51 13.29 26.52
CA GLU A 205 -6.27 14.40 27.13
C GLU A 205 -7.62 13.95 27.66
N ASN A 206 -8.32 13.09 26.92
CA ASN A 206 -9.62 12.54 27.29
C ASN A 206 -9.64 11.02 27.05
N PRO A 207 -9.25 10.20 28.04
CA PRO A 207 -9.25 8.75 27.92
C PRO A 207 -10.63 8.14 27.70
N GLU A 208 -11.72 8.83 28.06
CA GLU A 208 -13.09 8.35 27.88
C GLU A 208 -13.62 8.49 26.45
N ALA A 209 -12.92 9.24 25.58
CA ALA A 209 -13.24 9.29 24.17
C ALA A 209 -13.05 7.92 23.52
N VAL A 210 -13.80 7.67 22.45
CA VAL A 210 -13.66 6.44 21.64
C VAL A 210 -12.86 6.75 20.38
N ALA A 211 -11.91 5.88 20.04
CA ALA A 211 -11.19 5.97 18.78
C ALA A 211 -11.18 4.63 18.03
N ILE A 212 -11.21 4.71 16.71
CA ILE A 212 -10.99 3.58 15.82
C ILE A 212 -9.55 3.67 15.31
N LEU A 213 -8.72 2.74 15.74
CA LEU A 213 -7.28 2.74 15.47
C LEU A 213 -6.85 1.47 14.74
N PRO A 214 -5.98 1.58 13.72
CA PRO A 214 -5.37 0.41 13.11
C PRO A 214 -4.23 -0.15 13.97
N GLU A 215 -3.96 -1.46 13.90
CA GLU A 215 -2.68 -2.00 14.34
C GLU A 215 -1.55 -1.54 13.38
N PRO A 216 -0.34 -1.36 13.88
CA PRO A 216 0.15 -1.53 15.26
C PRO A 216 -0.08 -0.30 16.17
N PHE A 217 -0.75 0.74 15.67
CA PHE A 217 -0.97 1.99 16.42
C PHE A 217 -1.92 1.84 17.60
N ALA A 218 -2.92 0.96 17.51
CA ALA A 218 -3.78 0.63 18.63
C ALA A 218 -2.94 0.11 19.82
N THR A 219 -2.09 -0.88 19.56
CA THR A 219 -1.17 -1.42 20.60
C THR A 219 -0.21 -0.36 21.11
N ALA A 220 0.37 0.49 20.25
CA ALA A 220 1.25 1.58 20.67
C ALA A 220 0.55 2.56 21.62
N THR A 221 -0.69 2.94 21.31
CA THR A 221 -1.51 3.87 22.12
C THR A 221 -1.86 3.26 23.48
N LEU A 222 -2.25 1.98 23.51
CA LEU A 222 -2.54 1.25 24.75
C LEU A 222 -1.32 1.14 25.67
N LEU A 223 -0.12 0.92 25.11
CA LEU A 223 1.11 0.86 25.89
C LEU A 223 1.54 2.22 26.48
N GLN A 224 1.15 3.31 25.84
CA GLN A 224 1.46 4.67 26.29
C GLN A 224 0.45 5.20 27.33
N ASN A 225 -0.75 4.63 27.37
CA ASN A 225 -1.81 5.07 28.28
C ASN A 225 -2.58 3.86 28.86
N SER A 226 -2.24 3.50 30.08
CA SER A 226 -2.83 2.35 30.80
C SER A 226 -4.30 2.54 31.20
N ALA A 227 -4.87 3.74 31.02
CA ALA A 227 -6.31 3.97 31.19
C ALA A 227 -7.13 3.49 30.01
N LEU A 228 -6.49 3.19 28.87
CA LEU A 228 -7.16 2.75 27.65
C LEU A 228 -7.20 1.23 27.56
N GLU A 229 -8.25 0.74 26.92
CA GLU A 229 -8.46 -0.67 26.61
C GLU A 229 -8.92 -0.82 25.15
N ARG A 230 -8.63 -1.99 24.54
CA ARG A 230 -9.26 -2.42 23.30
C ARG A 230 -10.67 -2.91 23.64
N LYS A 231 -11.70 -2.26 23.14
CA LYS A 231 -13.10 -2.51 23.51
C LYS A 231 -13.80 -3.47 22.55
N PHE A 232 -13.52 -3.36 21.26
CA PHE A 232 -14.10 -4.21 20.22
C PHE A 232 -13.21 -4.25 18.97
N SER A 233 -13.43 -5.27 18.15
CA SER A 233 -12.79 -5.45 16.85
C SER A 233 -13.80 -5.22 15.73
N LEU A 234 -13.43 -4.45 14.69
CA LEU A 234 -14.29 -4.30 13.53
C LEU A 234 -14.37 -5.60 12.70
N THR A 235 -13.35 -6.45 12.79
CA THR A 235 -13.35 -7.79 12.16
C THR A 235 -14.43 -8.68 12.81
N GLU A 236 -14.53 -8.68 14.14
CA GLU A 236 -15.58 -9.44 14.83
C GLU A 236 -16.99 -8.93 14.48
N GLU A 237 -17.16 -7.61 14.34
CA GLU A 237 -18.44 -7.04 13.91
C GLU A 237 -18.77 -7.39 12.46
N TRP A 238 -17.77 -7.39 11.58
CA TRP A 238 -17.93 -7.85 10.20
C TRP A 238 -18.41 -9.31 10.16
N ASN A 239 -17.74 -10.20 10.87
CA ASN A 239 -18.05 -11.63 10.89
C ASN A 239 -19.45 -11.94 11.43
N LYS A 240 -20.00 -11.10 12.33
CA LYS A 240 -21.40 -11.21 12.80
C LYS A 240 -22.40 -10.84 11.70
N ILE A 241 -22.09 -9.84 10.87
CA ILE A 241 -22.97 -9.31 9.82
C ILE A 241 -22.88 -10.16 8.54
N PHE A 242 -21.67 -10.61 8.21
CA PHE A 242 -21.35 -11.38 7.00
C PHE A 242 -20.72 -12.73 7.35
N PRO A 243 -21.49 -13.66 7.96
CA PRO A 243 -20.94 -14.92 8.43
C PRO A 243 -20.38 -15.77 7.30
N GLY A 244 -19.20 -16.31 7.56
CA GLY A 244 -18.47 -17.14 6.61
C GLY A 244 -17.67 -16.37 5.56
N THR A 245 -17.49 -15.05 5.75
CA THR A 245 -16.52 -14.23 5.01
C THR A 245 -15.58 -13.54 5.98
N GLU A 246 -14.34 -13.35 5.54
CA GLU A 246 -13.35 -12.57 6.28
C GLU A 246 -13.40 -11.08 5.86
N LEU A 247 -12.85 -10.20 6.71
CA LEU A 247 -12.71 -8.78 6.41
C LEU A 247 -11.33 -8.52 5.79
N PRO A 248 -11.20 -8.29 4.46
CA PRO A 248 -9.91 -7.98 3.86
C PRO A 248 -9.45 -6.55 4.20
N THR A 249 -8.17 -6.38 4.48
CA THR A 249 -7.54 -5.06 4.60
C THR A 249 -6.59 -4.79 3.45
N ALA A 250 -5.70 -5.73 3.15
CA ALA A 250 -4.69 -5.56 2.11
C ALA A 250 -4.56 -6.81 1.23
N VAL A 251 -4.12 -6.56 0.00
CA VAL A 251 -3.98 -7.56 -1.05
C VAL A 251 -2.67 -7.37 -1.80
N THR A 252 -2.19 -8.44 -2.40
CA THR A 252 -1.07 -8.44 -3.34
C THR A 252 -1.61 -8.40 -4.75
N ILE A 253 -1.09 -7.48 -5.58
CA ILE A 253 -1.56 -7.25 -6.95
C ILE A 253 -0.40 -7.29 -7.96
N VAL A 254 -0.75 -7.65 -9.21
CA VAL A 254 0.15 -7.64 -10.36
C VAL A 254 -0.62 -7.22 -11.63
N LYS A 255 0.03 -6.58 -12.60
CA LYS A 255 -0.59 -6.38 -13.92
C LYS A 255 -0.72 -7.72 -14.64
N LYS A 256 -1.86 -7.99 -15.30
CA LYS A 256 -2.07 -9.22 -16.08
C LYS A 256 -1.04 -9.34 -17.18
N SER A 257 -0.77 -8.24 -17.89
CA SER A 257 0.25 -8.18 -18.93
C SER A 257 1.63 -8.60 -18.42
N PHE A 258 2.05 -8.14 -17.24
CA PHE A 258 3.30 -8.56 -16.62
C PHE A 258 3.28 -10.03 -16.20
N TYR A 259 2.17 -10.50 -15.59
CA TYR A 259 2.02 -11.90 -15.18
C TYR A 259 2.18 -12.85 -16.38
N GLU A 260 1.54 -12.55 -17.52
CA GLU A 260 1.60 -13.42 -18.71
C GLU A 260 3.03 -13.61 -19.24
N GLU A 261 3.89 -12.61 -19.09
CA GLU A 261 5.30 -12.66 -19.51
C GLU A 261 6.23 -13.24 -18.42
N ASN A 262 5.79 -13.31 -17.14
CA ASN A 262 6.62 -13.66 -16.00
C ASN A 262 5.98 -14.68 -15.06
N LYS A 263 5.20 -15.63 -15.58
CA LYS A 263 4.38 -16.58 -14.79
C LYS A 263 5.18 -17.29 -13.70
N ASP A 264 6.28 -17.91 -14.07
CA ASP A 264 7.07 -18.72 -13.15
C ASP A 264 7.65 -17.87 -12.01
N ARG A 265 8.05 -16.61 -12.31
CA ARG A 265 8.59 -15.67 -11.31
C ARG A 265 7.54 -15.21 -10.32
N VAL A 266 6.34 -14.90 -10.81
CA VAL A 266 5.22 -14.47 -9.95
C VAL A 266 4.71 -15.64 -9.10
N GLN A 267 4.67 -16.85 -9.65
CA GLN A 267 4.29 -18.05 -8.88
C GLN A 267 5.32 -18.41 -7.81
N ALA A 268 6.62 -18.26 -8.12
CA ALA A 268 7.67 -18.44 -7.13
C ALA A 268 7.54 -17.40 -6.00
N PHE A 269 7.31 -16.13 -6.35
CA PHE A 269 7.07 -15.07 -5.37
C PHE A 269 5.86 -15.39 -4.47
N LEU A 270 4.73 -15.81 -5.03
CA LEU A 270 3.52 -16.14 -4.25
C LEU A 270 3.77 -17.23 -3.21
N LYS A 271 4.51 -18.27 -3.59
CA LYS A 271 4.90 -19.33 -2.65
C LYS A 271 5.77 -18.80 -1.53
N GLU A 272 6.76 -17.98 -1.85
CA GLU A 272 7.67 -17.40 -0.86
C GLU A 272 6.99 -16.33 0.01
N GLU A 273 6.05 -15.56 -0.55
CA GLU A 273 5.18 -14.66 0.21
C GLU A 273 4.31 -15.43 1.20
N GLN A 274 3.70 -16.56 0.79
CA GLN A 274 2.95 -17.42 1.68
C GLN A 274 3.82 -17.93 2.84
N GLU A 275 5.00 -18.47 2.54
CA GLU A 275 5.96 -18.92 3.55
C GLU A 275 6.33 -17.80 4.53
N SER A 276 6.53 -16.57 4.02
CA SER A 276 6.83 -15.39 4.82
C SER A 276 5.66 -14.99 5.73
N ILE A 277 4.45 -14.95 5.20
CA ILE A 277 3.23 -14.65 5.95
C ILE A 277 3.00 -15.67 7.06
N GLU A 278 3.13 -16.96 6.76
CA GLU A 278 2.97 -18.03 7.73
C GLU A 278 4.04 -17.98 8.86
N ALA A 279 5.22 -17.43 8.59
CA ALA A 279 6.27 -17.28 9.60
C ALA A 279 5.97 -16.15 10.60
N VAL A 280 5.13 -15.16 10.24
CA VAL A 280 4.87 -13.97 11.07
C VAL A 280 4.43 -14.33 12.49
N GLU A 281 3.46 -15.20 12.63
CA GLU A 281 2.96 -15.62 13.96
C GLU A 281 3.72 -16.80 14.54
N LYS A 282 4.30 -17.67 13.68
CA LYS A 282 5.08 -18.84 14.13
C LYS A 282 6.40 -18.44 14.80
N ASP A 283 7.00 -17.33 14.37
CA ASP A 283 8.26 -16.79 14.91
C ASP A 283 8.13 -15.30 15.21
N THR A 284 7.32 -14.98 16.22
CA THR A 284 7.03 -13.60 16.63
C THR A 284 8.29 -12.82 17.02
N ASP A 285 9.28 -13.48 17.62
CA ASP A 285 10.53 -12.82 18.05
C ASP A 285 11.35 -12.36 16.83
N THR A 286 11.57 -13.24 15.87
CA THR A 286 12.25 -12.89 14.62
C THR A 286 11.44 -11.87 13.83
N THR A 287 10.13 -12.06 13.71
CA THR A 287 9.24 -11.08 13.03
C THR A 287 9.37 -9.69 13.62
N ALA A 288 9.35 -9.56 14.96
CA ALA A 288 9.48 -8.28 15.63
C ALA A 288 10.83 -7.60 15.34
N ALA A 289 11.92 -8.37 15.37
CA ALA A 289 13.25 -7.87 15.02
C ALA A 289 13.31 -7.40 13.55
N LEU A 290 12.69 -8.15 12.62
CA LEU A 290 12.63 -7.79 11.21
C LEU A 290 11.75 -6.56 10.96
N MET A 291 10.63 -6.42 11.66
CA MET A 291 9.80 -5.20 11.60
C MET A 291 10.59 -3.95 11.98
N VAL A 292 11.50 -4.07 12.96
CA VAL A 292 12.40 -2.97 13.35
C VAL A 292 13.52 -2.79 12.31
N LYS A 293 14.16 -3.86 11.86
CA LYS A 293 15.21 -3.83 10.84
C LYS A 293 14.74 -3.10 9.58
N TYR A 294 13.53 -3.39 9.11
CA TYR A 294 12.94 -2.78 7.91
C TYR A 294 12.14 -1.49 8.19
N GLY A 295 12.21 -0.97 9.41
CA GLY A 295 11.65 0.33 9.76
C GLY A 295 10.12 0.40 9.78
N ILE A 296 9.41 -0.73 9.92
CA ILE A 296 7.95 -0.76 10.08
C ILE A 296 7.56 -0.22 11.46
N LEU A 297 8.28 -0.63 12.49
CA LEU A 297 8.17 -0.13 13.86
C LEU A 297 9.55 0.22 14.42
N GLU A 298 9.56 1.02 15.49
CA GLU A 298 10.81 1.47 16.13
C GLU A 298 11.32 0.53 17.22
N LYS A 299 10.44 -0.32 17.80
CA LYS A 299 10.74 -1.13 18.98
C LYS A 299 10.20 -2.55 18.86
N GLU A 300 11.05 -3.53 19.10
CA GLU A 300 10.68 -4.96 19.08
C GLU A 300 9.59 -5.31 20.11
N GLU A 301 9.67 -4.74 21.33
CA GLU A 301 8.68 -4.99 22.39
C GLU A 301 7.27 -4.53 21.98
N LEU A 302 7.17 -3.45 21.22
CA LEU A 302 5.91 -3.01 20.65
C LEU A 302 5.46 -3.97 19.54
N ALA A 303 6.37 -4.36 18.65
CA ALA A 303 6.08 -5.28 17.56
C ALA A 303 5.56 -6.62 18.08
N LYS A 304 6.22 -7.24 19.06
CA LYS A 304 5.79 -8.49 19.70
C LYS A 304 4.36 -8.45 20.23
N LYS A 305 3.96 -7.31 20.81
CA LYS A 305 2.60 -7.12 21.32
C LYS A 305 1.57 -6.82 20.24
N ALA A 306 1.98 -6.21 19.13
CA ALA A 306 1.09 -5.85 18.04
C ALA A 306 0.82 -7.02 17.09
N ILE A 307 1.82 -7.86 16.79
CA ILE A 307 1.76 -8.95 15.80
C ILE A 307 0.49 -9.80 15.92
N PRO A 308 0.07 -10.29 17.12
CA PRO A 308 -1.13 -11.11 17.24
C PRO A 308 -2.44 -10.42 16.81
N ASN A 309 -2.41 -9.09 16.67
CA ASN A 309 -3.58 -8.30 16.29
C ASN A 309 -3.45 -7.69 14.88
N CYS A 310 -2.34 -7.94 14.20
CA CYS A 310 -2.11 -7.44 12.84
C CYS A 310 -2.78 -8.30 11.77
N ASN A 311 -3.36 -9.44 12.13
CA ASN A 311 -4.14 -10.33 11.26
C ASN A 311 -3.47 -10.57 9.90
N VAL A 312 -2.19 -10.92 9.90
CA VAL A 312 -1.43 -11.22 8.69
C VAL A 312 -1.76 -12.64 8.25
N HIS A 313 -2.44 -12.79 7.12
CA HIS A 313 -2.92 -14.07 6.61
C HIS A 313 -2.76 -14.17 5.11
N PHE A 314 -2.48 -15.38 4.60
CA PHE A 314 -2.45 -15.64 3.17
C PHE A 314 -3.74 -16.36 2.77
N ILE A 315 -4.57 -15.70 1.95
CA ILE A 315 -5.82 -16.27 1.42
C ILE A 315 -5.85 -16.03 -0.09
N ASP A 316 -5.98 -17.09 -0.87
CA ASP A 316 -6.02 -17.07 -2.32
C ASP A 316 -7.23 -17.82 -2.90
N GLY A 317 -7.31 -17.93 -4.21
CA GLY A 317 -8.30 -18.69 -4.94
C GLY A 317 -9.75 -18.32 -4.59
N GLU A 318 -10.63 -19.32 -4.48
CA GLU A 318 -12.07 -19.13 -4.25
C GLU A 318 -12.39 -18.45 -2.91
N ASN A 319 -11.58 -18.67 -1.86
CA ASN A 319 -11.79 -18.00 -0.57
C ASN A 319 -11.48 -16.51 -0.68
N MET A 320 -10.34 -16.15 -1.28
CA MET A 320 -9.99 -14.74 -1.56
C MET A 320 -11.10 -14.06 -2.36
N LYS A 321 -11.55 -14.68 -3.45
CA LYS A 321 -12.62 -14.14 -4.30
C LYS A 321 -13.88 -13.87 -3.50
N LYS A 322 -14.36 -14.86 -2.74
CA LYS A 322 -15.56 -14.78 -1.91
C LYS A 322 -15.49 -13.61 -0.92
N ASP A 323 -14.37 -13.48 -0.21
CA ASP A 323 -14.17 -12.44 0.82
C ASP A 323 -14.11 -11.05 0.18
N LEU A 324 -13.37 -10.90 -0.92
CA LEU A 324 -13.26 -9.64 -1.64
C LEU A 324 -14.58 -9.23 -2.31
N GLU A 325 -15.34 -10.15 -2.92
CA GLU A 325 -16.64 -9.85 -3.50
C GLU A 325 -17.64 -9.34 -2.45
N GLN A 326 -17.67 -9.98 -1.27
CA GLN A 326 -18.50 -9.50 -0.16
C GLN A 326 -18.07 -8.10 0.31
N TYR A 327 -16.76 -7.89 0.48
CA TYR A 327 -16.20 -6.62 0.90
C TYR A 327 -16.49 -5.49 -0.10
N PHE A 328 -16.21 -5.71 -1.38
CA PHE A 328 -16.47 -4.70 -2.42
C PHE A 328 -17.95 -4.40 -2.58
N THR A 329 -18.82 -5.40 -2.46
CA THR A 329 -20.28 -5.19 -2.50
C THR A 329 -20.73 -4.31 -1.35
N ALA A 330 -20.20 -4.52 -0.14
CA ALA A 330 -20.54 -3.72 1.02
C ALA A 330 -20.08 -2.26 0.85
N LEU A 331 -18.84 -2.06 0.42
CA LEU A 331 -18.30 -0.71 0.19
C LEU A 331 -18.99 0.02 -0.97
N PHE A 332 -19.28 -0.69 -2.06
CA PHE A 332 -19.99 -0.14 -3.22
C PHE A 332 -21.39 0.37 -2.85
N ALA A 333 -22.07 -0.33 -1.94
CA ALA A 333 -23.39 0.07 -1.45
C ALA A 333 -23.36 1.35 -0.60
N GLU A 334 -22.22 1.69 0.01
CA GLU A 334 -22.02 2.95 0.74
C GLU A 334 -21.58 4.08 -0.19
N ASP A 335 -20.56 3.86 -1.00
CA ASP A 335 -20.08 4.78 -2.03
C ASP A 335 -19.47 4.00 -3.20
N PRO A 336 -20.08 4.02 -4.41
CA PRO A 336 -19.50 3.35 -5.57
C PRO A 336 -18.04 3.76 -5.89
N LYS A 337 -17.64 4.99 -5.55
CA LYS A 337 -16.28 5.46 -5.77
C LYS A 337 -15.24 4.73 -4.94
N SER A 338 -15.66 4.15 -3.80
CA SER A 338 -14.78 3.37 -2.91
C SER A 338 -14.07 2.21 -3.62
N VAL A 339 -14.68 1.69 -4.69
CA VAL A 339 -14.17 0.59 -5.52
C VAL A 339 -13.99 0.98 -7.00
N GLY A 340 -13.91 2.28 -7.29
CA GLY A 340 -13.66 2.78 -8.65
C GLY A 340 -14.88 2.94 -9.54
N GLY A 341 -16.09 2.97 -8.98
CA GLY A 341 -17.35 3.23 -9.68
C GLY A 341 -18.06 1.99 -10.22
N ALA A 342 -17.41 0.83 -10.21
CA ALA A 342 -18.00 -0.45 -10.59
C ALA A 342 -17.33 -1.59 -9.80
N LEU A 343 -18.07 -2.67 -9.54
CA LEU A 343 -17.50 -3.87 -8.95
C LEU A 343 -16.53 -4.55 -9.92
N PRO A 344 -15.41 -5.12 -9.42
CA PRO A 344 -14.52 -5.93 -10.24
C PRO A 344 -15.24 -7.13 -10.87
N GLU A 345 -14.82 -7.51 -12.08
CA GLU A 345 -15.31 -8.69 -12.78
C GLU A 345 -14.56 -9.95 -12.33
N ALA A 346 -15.03 -11.12 -12.77
CA ALA A 346 -14.45 -12.40 -12.37
C ALA A 346 -12.96 -12.56 -12.74
N ASP A 347 -12.52 -11.89 -13.80
CA ASP A 347 -11.14 -11.92 -14.28
C ASP A 347 -10.17 -11.04 -13.47
N PHE A 348 -10.66 -10.32 -12.45
CA PHE A 348 -9.84 -9.61 -11.47
C PHE A 348 -9.15 -10.56 -10.50
N TYR A 349 -9.81 -11.66 -10.15
CA TYR A 349 -9.34 -12.61 -9.17
C TYR A 349 -8.44 -13.64 -9.82
N PHE A 350 -7.20 -13.73 -9.36
CA PHE A 350 -6.29 -14.76 -9.82
C PHE A 350 -6.72 -16.12 -9.29
N MET A 351 -6.90 -17.08 -10.21
CA MET A 351 -7.25 -18.46 -9.89
C MET A 351 -6.13 -19.36 -10.40
N HIS A 352 -5.62 -20.23 -9.54
CA HIS A 352 -4.53 -21.17 -9.87
C HIS A 352 -4.98 -22.26 -10.83
#